data_491dea36fd5db689f6be68d3c2001ff2
#
_entry.id   491dea36fd5db689f6be68d3c2001ff2
#
_cell.length_a   1.000
_cell.length_b   1.000
_cell.length_c   1.000
_cell.angle_alpha   90.00
_cell.angle_beta   90.00
_cell.angle_gamma   90.00
#
_symmetry.space_group_name_H-M   'P 1'
#
loop_
_entity.id
_entity.type
_entity.pdbx_description
1 polymer ?
#
loop_
_entity_poly.entity_id
_entity_poly.type
_entity_poly.pdbx_seq_one_letter_code
_entity_poly.pdbx_strand_id
1 'polypeptide(L)'
;MLGRTGAGKSTLVNGVFGERVAATGSGAPVTGRVVEHRAAGAPLTLLDTPGLELGGAAAGEAADEVAALVEERARRGIDEALHVVWYCVDVEQARLEPAEETLLARCARCVPTIAVLTKSFGPNDEATARLHEHVTGLHLPVEAVIALLAQERVVGGHRIEPFGLQELVAATVSALPEGARRSFVVTQRQALDAKVSEARAIVVRRSLGAGALALRDGRVEATALGRHQLRMLAEVSALFSLELPPAQLRAMIAVVTRGATGLQTVVERLLSMLRDLDVPGVDVGGTLVGAATATASTRLLGDAYTRLCREVATRRLRGEELLDPQLLELFEFMLRRESP
;
A
#
# COMPACT_ATOMS: atom_id res chain seq x y z
N MET A 1 9.21 9.93 -13.16
CA MET A 1 8.13 10.69 -12.47
C MET A 1 8.36 12.17 -12.68
N LEU A 2 7.33 12.88 -12.99
CA LEU A 2 7.35 14.31 -13.28
C LEU A 2 6.37 15.06 -12.35
N GLY A 3 6.55 16.35 -12.19
CA GLY A 3 5.69 17.23 -11.43
C GLY A 3 6.48 18.20 -10.56
N ARG A 4 5.82 19.22 -10.03
CA ARG A 4 6.43 20.30 -9.23
C ARG A 4 7.09 19.79 -7.95
N THR A 5 7.96 20.62 -7.37
CA THR A 5 8.48 20.42 -6.01
C THR A 5 7.30 20.33 -5.04
N GLY A 6 7.32 19.32 -4.16
CA GLY A 6 6.23 19.11 -3.21
C GLY A 6 4.99 18.40 -3.76
N ALA A 7 4.93 18.06 -5.06
CA ALA A 7 3.79 17.31 -5.65
C ALA A 7 3.65 15.85 -5.17
N GLY A 8 4.34 15.45 -4.12
CA GLY A 8 4.17 14.12 -3.52
C GLY A 8 4.84 12.96 -4.26
N LYS A 9 5.75 13.21 -5.21
CA LYS A 9 6.43 12.17 -6.01
C LYS A 9 7.09 11.09 -5.16
N SER A 10 7.95 11.46 -4.22
CA SER A 10 8.65 10.51 -3.34
C SER A 10 7.69 9.75 -2.41
N THR A 11 6.64 10.42 -1.91
CA THR A 11 5.59 9.78 -1.12
C THR A 11 4.83 8.75 -1.96
N LEU A 12 4.56 9.06 -3.22
CA LEU A 12 3.92 8.16 -4.17
C LEU A 12 4.77 6.91 -4.42
N VAL A 13 6.09 7.07 -4.65
CA VAL A 13 7.02 5.94 -4.81
C VAL A 13 7.00 5.05 -3.60
N ASN A 14 7.07 5.64 -2.41
CA ASN A 14 7.04 4.89 -1.16
C ASN A 14 5.69 4.16 -0.97
N GLY A 15 4.58 4.78 -1.37
CA GLY A 15 3.27 4.15 -1.34
C GLY A 15 3.15 2.92 -2.26
N VAL A 16 3.74 3.00 -3.45
CA VAL A 16 3.66 1.94 -4.48
C VAL A 16 4.71 0.85 -4.27
N PHE A 17 5.95 1.20 -3.95
CA PHE A 17 7.09 0.28 -3.90
C PHE A 17 7.62 0.00 -2.48
N GLY A 18 7.11 0.72 -1.46
CA GLY A 18 7.60 0.67 -0.09
C GLY A 18 8.82 1.58 0.14
N GLU A 19 9.04 1.95 1.41
CA GLU A 19 10.07 2.94 1.80
C GLU A 19 11.50 2.59 1.38
N ARG A 20 11.81 1.31 1.19
CA ARG A 20 13.16 0.86 0.79
C ARG A 20 13.55 1.27 -0.62
N VAL A 21 12.59 1.48 -1.53
CA VAL A 21 12.92 1.82 -2.92
C VAL A 21 13.34 3.28 -3.05
N ALA A 22 12.68 4.18 -2.33
CA ALA A 22 13.03 5.60 -2.34
C ALA A 22 14.26 5.90 -1.47
N ALA A 23 14.53 5.11 -0.41
CA ALA A 23 15.64 5.34 0.53
C ALA A 23 16.96 4.67 0.11
N THR A 24 16.94 3.62 -0.70
CA THR A 24 18.14 2.83 -1.07
C THR A 24 18.69 3.14 -2.46
N GLY A 25 18.03 3.98 -3.23
CA GLY A 25 18.54 4.43 -4.51
C GLY A 25 19.73 5.37 -4.31
N SER A 26 20.96 4.89 -4.48
CA SER A 26 22.08 5.77 -4.79
C SER A 26 21.76 6.41 -6.14
N GLY A 27 21.12 7.59 -6.11
CA GLY A 27 20.73 8.30 -7.32
C GLY A 27 21.98 8.79 -8.04
N ALA A 28 22.18 8.34 -9.28
CA ALA A 28 23.16 8.93 -10.16
C ALA A 28 22.49 9.99 -11.03
N PRO A 29 23.04 11.21 -11.14
CA PRO A 29 22.49 12.22 -12.04
C PRO A 29 22.61 11.73 -13.49
N VAL A 30 21.48 11.74 -14.21
CA VAL A 30 21.43 11.42 -15.65
C VAL A 30 21.59 12.69 -16.48
N THR A 31 21.03 13.77 -15.98
CA THR A 31 21.24 15.15 -16.43
C THR A 31 21.44 16.03 -15.21
N GLY A 32 21.73 17.31 -15.35
CA GLY A 32 21.88 18.22 -14.22
C GLY A 32 20.65 18.25 -13.28
N ARG A 33 19.50 17.72 -13.71
CA ARG A 33 18.22 17.81 -13.00
C ARG A 33 17.47 16.49 -12.82
N VAL A 34 17.87 15.39 -13.47
CA VAL A 34 17.18 14.09 -13.38
C VAL A 34 18.02 13.11 -12.61
N VAL A 35 17.43 12.50 -11.59
CA VAL A 35 18.06 11.50 -10.75
C VAL A 35 17.51 10.12 -11.06
N GLU A 36 18.40 9.18 -11.36
CA GLU A 36 18.04 7.78 -11.59
C GLU A 36 18.14 6.99 -10.29
N HIS A 37 17.04 6.39 -9.87
CA HIS A 37 16.98 5.48 -8.73
C HIS A 37 16.81 4.05 -9.23
N ARG A 38 17.75 3.18 -8.88
CA ARG A 38 17.65 1.73 -9.10
C ARG A 38 17.37 1.04 -7.78
N ALA A 39 16.26 0.34 -7.69
CA ALA A 39 15.97 -0.49 -6.54
C ALA A 39 16.89 -1.71 -6.52
N ALA A 40 17.59 -1.95 -5.40
CA ALA A 40 18.49 -3.08 -5.27
C ALA A 40 17.73 -4.41 -5.46
N GLY A 41 18.15 -5.19 -6.48
CA GLY A 41 17.53 -6.48 -6.80
C GLY A 41 16.20 -6.40 -7.57
N ALA A 42 15.72 -5.21 -7.89
CA ALA A 42 14.51 -5.04 -8.70
C ALA A 42 14.85 -4.63 -10.13
N PRO A 43 14.24 -5.25 -11.14
CA PRO A 43 14.44 -4.90 -12.54
C PRO A 43 13.62 -3.65 -12.91
N LEU A 44 13.70 -2.61 -12.10
CA LEU A 44 13.00 -1.35 -12.27
C LEU A 44 13.94 -0.18 -12.03
N THR A 45 13.92 0.76 -12.95
CA THR A 45 14.62 2.04 -12.84
C THR A 45 13.58 3.15 -12.75
N LEU A 46 13.69 3.97 -11.72
CA LEU A 46 12.87 5.16 -11.55
C LEU A 46 13.69 6.39 -11.89
N LEU A 47 13.20 7.21 -12.79
CA LEU A 47 13.74 8.54 -13.05
C LEU A 47 12.90 9.54 -12.25
N ASP A 48 13.52 10.20 -11.27
CA ASP A 48 12.93 11.29 -10.53
C ASP A 48 13.48 12.61 -11.00
N THR A 49 12.60 13.53 -11.34
CA THR A 49 13.01 14.90 -11.62
C THR A 49 12.94 15.68 -10.32
N PRO A 50 14.00 16.41 -9.92
CA PRO A 50 13.85 17.41 -8.89
C PRO A 50 12.71 18.33 -9.34
N GLY A 51 11.83 18.70 -8.40
CA GLY A 51 10.59 19.40 -8.75
C GLY A 51 10.84 20.52 -9.73
N LEU A 52 10.07 20.51 -10.78
CA LEU A 52 10.05 21.59 -11.75
C LEU A 52 9.55 22.85 -11.01
N GLU A 53 10.47 23.70 -10.59
CA GLU A 53 10.09 25.02 -10.09
C GLU A 53 9.64 25.85 -11.28
N LEU A 54 8.35 25.77 -11.58
CA LEU A 54 7.75 26.40 -12.75
C LEU A 54 7.42 27.87 -12.45
N GLY A 55 8.46 28.65 -12.17
CA GLY A 55 8.36 30.09 -12.02
C GLY A 55 9.36 30.82 -12.93
N GLY A 56 8.87 31.58 -13.90
CA GLY A 56 9.70 32.42 -14.80
C GLY A 56 10.32 31.65 -15.98
N ALA A 57 11.30 32.28 -16.65
CA ALA A 57 11.97 31.76 -17.87
C ALA A 57 12.68 30.39 -17.64
N ALA A 58 13.23 30.18 -16.45
CA ALA A 58 13.89 28.90 -16.07
C ALA A 58 12.96 27.70 -16.06
N ALA A 59 11.66 27.90 -15.94
CA ALA A 59 10.65 26.85 -15.96
C ALA A 59 10.47 26.24 -17.36
N GLY A 60 10.48 27.08 -18.39
CA GLY A 60 10.41 26.65 -19.78
C GLY A 60 11.60 25.76 -20.16
N GLU A 61 12.83 26.20 -19.79
CA GLU A 61 14.06 25.47 -20.07
C GLU A 61 14.08 24.10 -19.37
N ALA A 62 13.63 24.02 -18.11
CA ALA A 62 13.54 22.76 -17.39
C ALA A 62 12.49 21.79 -17.97
N ALA A 63 11.35 22.33 -18.42
CA ALA A 63 10.33 21.54 -19.11
C ALA A 63 10.85 21.04 -20.47
N ASP A 64 11.60 21.84 -21.20
CA ASP A 64 12.21 21.46 -22.47
C ASP A 64 13.30 20.40 -22.30
N GLU A 65 14.14 20.50 -21.27
CA GLU A 65 15.15 19.49 -20.93
C GLU A 65 14.50 18.13 -20.62
N VAL A 66 13.46 18.12 -19.79
CA VAL A 66 12.73 16.90 -19.45
C VAL A 66 12.03 16.31 -20.67
N ALA A 67 11.37 17.14 -21.49
CA ALA A 67 10.72 16.68 -22.70
C ALA A 67 11.72 16.09 -23.70
N ALA A 68 12.87 16.75 -23.88
CA ALA A 68 13.95 16.24 -24.73
C ALA A 68 14.48 14.89 -24.23
N LEU A 69 14.63 14.71 -22.91
CA LEU A 69 15.02 13.42 -22.32
C LEU A 69 13.98 12.32 -22.60
N VAL A 70 12.69 12.64 -22.46
CA VAL A 70 11.59 11.70 -22.75
C VAL A 70 11.64 11.28 -24.22
N GLU A 71 11.77 12.25 -25.13
CA GLU A 71 11.85 12.00 -26.56
C GLU A 71 13.11 11.24 -26.96
N GLU A 72 14.26 11.56 -26.36
CA GLU A 72 15.52 10.85 -26.60
C GLU A 72 15.45 9.41 -26.15
N ARG A 73 14.96 9.16 -24.94
CA ARG A 73 14.80 7.80 -24.40
C ARG A 73 13.80 6.98 -25.20
N ALA A 74 12.73 7.58 -25.69
CA ALA A 74 11.77 6.90 -26.56
C ALA A 74 12.40 6.41 -27.88
N ARG A 75 13.46 7.08 -28.36
CA ARG A 75 14.20 6.69 -29.61
C ARG A 75 15.27 5.63 -29.38
N ARG A 76 15.75 5.39 -28.17
CA ARG A 76 16.92 4.52 -27.89
C ARG A 76 16.63 3.03 -27.91
N GLY A 77 15.42 2.62 -28.17
CA GLY A 77 15.00 1.22 -28.15
C GLY A 77 14.41 0.78 -26.83
N ILE A 78 13.86 -0.43 -26.81
CA ILE A 78 12.98 -0.90 -25.75
C ILE A 78 13.66 -1.02 -24.38
N ASP A 79 14.94 -1.32 -24.35
CA ASP A 79 15.69 -1.55 -23.10
C ASP A 79 16.08 -0.24 -22.37
N GLU A 80 16.18 0.87 -23.13
CA GLU A 80 16.51 2.19 -22.61
C GLU A 80 15.33 3.17 -22.61
N ALA A 81 14.22 2.77 -23.23
CA ALA A 81 13.03 3.59 -23.34
C ALA A 81 12.39 3.85 -21.96
N LEU A 82 11.76 5.01 -21.86
CA LEU A 82 10.80 5.25 -20.78
C LEU A 82 9.52 4.50 -21.12
N HIS A 83 9.10 3.60 -20.24
CA HIS A 83 7.95 2.74 -20.51
C HIS A 83 6.63 3.38 -20.04
N VAL A 84 6.68 4.21 -19.01
CA VAL A 84 5.53 4.95 -18.47
C VAL A 84 5.99 6.20 -17.74
N VAL A 85 5.19 7.24 -17.83
CA VAL A 85 5.37 8.49 -17.07
C VAL A 85 4.22 8.66 -16.09
N TRP A 86 4.53 8.87 -14.82
CA TRP A 86 3.58 9.39 -13.83
C TRP A 86 3.79 10.90 -13.73
N TYR A 87 2.81 11.65 -14.17
CA TYR A 87 2.81 13.10 -14.07
C TYR A 87 2.00 13.54 -12.87
N CYS A 88 2.70 13.94 -11.80
CA CYS A 88 2.09 14.26 -10.51
C CYS A 88 1.66 15.71 -10.46
N VAL A 89 0.37 15.93 -10.20
CA VAL A 89 -0.26 17.25 -10.02
C VAL A 89 -0.80 17.33 -8.60
N ASP A 90 -0.40 18.37 -7.87
CA ASP A 90 -0.84 18.60 -6.49
C ASP A 90 -2.24 19.22 -6.48
N VAL A 91 -3.23 18.50 -5.95
CA VAL A 91 -4.62 18.97 -5.85
C VAL A 91 -4.73 20.25 -4.99
N GLU A 92 -3.88 20.40 -3.97
CA GLU A 92 -3.91 21.58 -3.10
C GLU A 92 -3.53 22.88 -3.86
N GLN A 93 -2.82 22.78 -4.98
CA GLN A 93 -2.51 23.92 -5.83
C GLN A 93 -3.63 24.27 -6.81
N ALA A 94 -4.64 23.41 -6.91
CA ALA A 94 -5.94 23.58 -7.59
C ALA A 94 -5.88 23.97 -9.09
N ARG A 95 -4.72 23.95 -9.74
CA ARG A 95 -4.57 24.27 -11.17
C ARG A 95 -3.30 23.68 -11.77
N LEU A 96 -3.37 23.36 -13.07
CA LEU A 96 -2.18 23.21 -13.92
C LEU A 96 -1.78 24.57 -14.48
N GLU A 97 -0.49 24.84 -14.49
CA GLU A 97 0.01 26.03 -15.19
C GLU A 97 0.24 25.70 -16.68
N PRO A 98 0.21 26.70 -17.58
CA PRO A 98 0.38 26.48 -19.03
C PRO A 98 1.65 25.71 -19.40
N ALA A 99 2.75 25.90 -18.64
CA ALA A 99 3.99 25.18 -18.85
C ALA A 99 3.85 23.69 -18.46
N GLU A 100 3.09 23.38 -17.42
CA GLU A 100 2.78 22.01 -16.99
C GLU A 100 1.88 21.30 -18.01
N GLU A 101 0.86 21.99 -18.53
CA GLU A 101 0.00 21.47 -19.62
C GLU A 101 0.82 21.12 -20.86
N THR A 102 1.73 22.03 -21.25
CA THR A 102 2.63 21.81 -22.39
C THR A 102 3.52 20.59 -22.17
N LEU A 103 4.12 20.46 -21.00
CA LEU A 103 4.99 19.32 -20.67
C LEU A 103 4.20 18.02 -20.62
N LEU A 104 3.03 18.00 -19.97
CA LEU A 104 2.14 16.86 -19.94
C LEU A 104 1.75 16.42 -21.34
N ALA A 105 1.38 17.38 -22.21
CA ALA A 105 1.03 17.10 -23.60
C ALA A 105 2.20 16.51 -24.41
N ARG A 106 3.42 17.00 -24.21
CA ARG A 106 4.62 16.46 -24.89
C ARG A 106 4.93 15.05 -24.41
N CYS A 107 4.89 14.80 -23.08
CA CYS A 107 5.11 13.48 -22.53
C CYS A 107 4.08 12.46 -23.07
N ALA A 108 2.80 12.80 -23.01
CA ALA A 108 1.71 11.92 -23.41
C ALA A 108 1.75 11.52 -24.92
N ARG A 109 2.36 12.35 -25.76
CA ARG A 109 2.57 12.03 -27.20
C ARG A 109 3.71 11.05 -27.45
N CYS A 110 4.69 10.98 -26.54
CA CYS A 110 5.91 10.20 -26.73
C CYS A 110 5.94 8.92 -25.93
N VAL A 111 5.30 8.89 -24.75
CA VAL A 111 5.35 7.78 -23.80
C VAL A 111 3.99 7.63 -23.14
N PRO A 112 3.51 6.39 -22.89
CA PRO A 112 2.33 6.16 -22.06
C PRO A 112 2.41 6.98 -20.78
N THR A 113 1.47 7.89 -20.57
CA THR A 113 1.50 8.86 -19.47
C THR A 113 0.22 8.78 -18.66
N ILE A 114 0.35 8.69 -17.36
CA ILE A 114 -0.75 8.72 -16.39
C ILE A 114 -0.67 10.04 -15.64
N ALA A 115 -1.73 10.83 -15.69
CA ALA A 115 -1.87 12.03 -14.87
C ALA A 115 -2.32 11.63 -13.46
N VAL A 116 -1.51 11.97 -12.45
CA VAL A 116 -1.73 11.55 -11.07
C VAL A 116 -2.05 12.78 -10.23
N LEU A 117 -3.31 12.90 -9.81
CA LEU A 117 -3.78 13.97 -8.93
C LEU A 117 -3.47 13.59 -7.49
N THR A 118 -2.34 14.08 -6.99
CA THR A 118 -1.81 13.73 -5.67
C THR A 118 -2.42 14.59 -4.57
N LYS A 119 -2.34 14.12 -3.32
CA LYS A 119 -2.86 14.80 -2.12
C LYS A 119 -4.37 15.06 -2.17
N SER A 120 -5.09 14.27 -2.93
CA SER A 120 -6.54 14.34 -3.00
C SER A 120 -7.18 13.94 -1.66
N PHE A 121 -8.27 14.61 -1.30
CA PHE A 121 -9.06 14.25 -0.11
C PHE A 121 -10.22 13.30 -0.42
N GLY A 122 -10.37 12.92 -1.67
CA GLY A 122 -11.38 11.99 -2.17
C GLY A 122 -11.82 12.33 -3.59
N PRO A 123 -12.40 11.35 -4.31
CA PRO A 123 -12.86 11.58 -5.69
C PRO A 123 -13.99 12.62 -5.77
N ASN A 124 -14.73 12.82 -4.68
CA ASN A 124 -15.82 13.79 -4.59
C ASN A 124 -15.38 15.14 -3.99
N ASP A 125 -14.10 15.30 -3.66
CA ASP A 125 -13.56 16.58 -3.23
C ASP A 125 -13.61 17.59 -4.38
N GLU A 126 -14.10 18.80 -4.11
CA GLU A 126 -14.36 19.81 -5.15
C GLU A 126 -13.08 20.23 -5.90
N ALA A 127 -11.95 20.33 -5.20
CA ALA A 127 -10.67 20.66 -5.83
C ALA A 127 -10.20 19.52 -6.74
N THR A 128 -10.34 18.27 -6.28
CA THR A 128 -10.02 17.09 -7.07
C THR A 128 -10.91 16.97 -8.30
N ALA A 129 -12.21 17.18 -8.15
CA ALA A 129 -13.17 17.07 -9.26
C ALA A 129 -12.89 18.14 -10.34
N ARG A 130 -12.65 19.38 -9.93
CA ARG A 130 -12.32 20.48 -10.86
C ARG A 130 -11.02 20.22 -11.61
N LEU A 131 -9.98 19.76 -10.92
CA LEU A 131 -8.69 19.46 -11.55
C LEU A 131 -8.78 18.26 -12.49
N HIS A 132 -9.54 17.24 -12.10
CA HIS A 132 -9.81 16.07 -12.94
C HIS A 132 -10.55 16.48 -14.23
N GLU A 133 -11.60 17.29 -14.12
CA GLU A 133 -12.35 17.83 -15.27
C GLU A 133 -11.45 18.68 -16.16
N HIS A 134 -10.60 19.54 -15.58
CA HIS A 134 -9.66 20.36 -16.34
C HIS A 134 -8.69 19.49 -17.15
N VAL A 135 -7.99 18.53 -16.50
CA VAL A 135 -7.02 17.66 -17.18
C VAL A 135 -7.70 16.81 -18.27
N THR A 136 -8.87 16.30 -17.99
CA THR A 136 -9.67 15.54 -18.99
C THR A 136 -10.11 16.43 -20.15
N GLY A 137 -10.50 17.67 -19.86
CA GLY A 137 -10.90 18.67 -20.85
C GLY A 137 -9.78 19.12 -21.82
N LEU A 138 -8.51 18.89 -21.46
CA LEU A 138 -7.37 19.13 -22.36
C LEU A 138 -7.31 18.13 -23.53
N HIS A 139 -8.08 17.05 -23.50
CA HIS A 139 -8.13 16.00 -24.53
C HIS A 139 -6.75 15.45 -24.91
N LEU A 140 -5.85 15.35 -23.94
CA LEU A 140 -4.51 14.80 -24.13
C LEU A 140 -4.58 13.26 -24.20
N PRO A 141 -3.68 12.61 -24.95
CA PRO A 141 -3.61 11.15 -25.03
C PRO A 141 -2.97 10.54 -23.78
N VAL A 142 -3.51 10.86 -22.59
CA VAL A 142 -3.10 10.23 -21.35
C VAL A 142 -3.84 8.89 -21.16
N GLU A 143 -3.16 7.91 -20.61
CA GLU A 143 -3.73 6.57 -20.35
C GLU A 143 -4.83 6.62 -19.30
N ALA A 144 -4.67 7.46 -18.29
CA ALA A 144 -5.63 7.67 -17.23
C ALA A 144 -5.38 8.99 -16.50
N VAL A 145 -6.42 9.50 -15.83
CA VAL A 145 -6.33 10.56 -14.81
C VAL A 145 -6.78 9.96 -13.50
N ILE A 146 -5.87 9.85 -12.53
CA ILE A 146 -6.08 9.13 -11.26
C ILE A 146 -5.89 10.05 -10.08
N ALA A 147 -6.92 10.20 -9.27
CA ALA A 147 -6.84 10.91 -7.99
C ALA A 147 -6.41 9.94 -6.88
N LEU A 148 -5.44 10.34 -6.07
CA LEU A 148 -4.95 9.50 -4.98
C LEU A 148 -4.44 10.30 -3.77
N LEU A 149 -4.44 9.59 -2.64
CA LEU A 149 -3.71 9.95 -1.43
C LEU A 149 -2.72 8.83 -1.11
N ALA A 150 -1.43 9.08 -1.23
CA ALA A 150 -0.40 8.04 -1.07
C ALA A 150 -0.07 7.72 0.40
N GLN A 151 -0.35 8.65 1.31
CA GLN A 151 -0.11 8.51 2.74
C GLN A 151 -1.27 9.10 3.53
N GLU A 152 -1.63 8.47 4.64
CA GLU A 152 -2.64 8.96 5.57
C GLU A 152 -2.45 10.45 5.91
N ARG A 153 -3.56 11.18 5.96
CA ARG A 153 -3.61 12.58 6.40
C ARG A 153 -4.70 12.81 7.44
N VAL A 154 -4.44 13.74 8.34
CA VAL A 154 -5.44 14.20 9.31
C VAL A 154 -5.80 15.64 8.99
N VAL A 155 -7.07 15.91 8.68
CA VAL A 155 -7.58 17.23 8.33
C VAL A 155 -8.80 17.52 9.19
N GLY A 156 -8.78 18.63 9.93
CA GLY A 156 -9.90 19.01 10.81
C GLY A 156 -10.26 17.95 11.85
N GLY A 157 -9.29 17.12 12.29
CA GLY A 157 -9.53 16.01 13.22
C GLY A 157 -10.07 14.73 12.56
N HIS A 158 -10.33 14.73 11.27
CA HIS A 158 -10.73 13.56 10.50
C HIS A 158 -9.51 12.92 9.85
N ARG A 159 -9.40 11.60 9.99
CA ARG A 159 -8.38 10.78 9.34
C ARG A 159 -8.84 10.39 7.95
N ILE A 160 -8.01 10.64 6.95
CA ILE A 160 -8.23 10.22 5.57
C ILE A 160 -7.20 9.14 5.27
N GLU A 161 -7.68 7.95 4.99
CA GLU A 161 -6.84 6.80 4.66
C GLU A 161 -6.29 6.93 3.22
N PRO A 162 -5.13 6.31 2.90
CA PRO A 162 -4.60 6.27 1.55
C PRO A 162 -5.57 5.59 0.58
N PHE A 163 -5.71 6.14 -0.63
CA PHE A 163 -6.55 5.57 -1.69
C PHE A 163 -5.94 5.85 -3.08
N GLY A 164 -6.47 5.22 -4.14
CA GLY A 164 -6.08 5.45 -5.53
C GLY A 164 -4.75 4.80 -5.96
N LEU A 165 -3.96 4.24 -5.03
CA LEU A 165 -2.68 3.60 -5.35
C LEU A 165 -2.86 2.34 -6.22
N GLN A 166 -3.96 1.64 -6.04
CA GLN A 166 -4.25 0.40 -6.77
C GLN A 166 -4.67 0.69 -8.19
N GLU A 167 -5.48 1.70 -8.40
CA GLU A 167 -5.89 2.18 -9.70
C GLU A 167 -4.66 2.64 -10.49
N LEU A 168 -3.71 3.32 -9.84
CA LEU A 168 -2.45 3.71 -10.45
C LEU A 168 -1.61 2.51 -10.85
N VAL A 169 -1.49 1.50 -9.99
CA VAL A 169 -0.77 0.25 -10.29
C VAL A 169 -1.44 -0.48 -11.46
N ALA A 170 -2.76 -0.61 -11.47
CA ALA A 170 -3.51 -1.27 -12.53
C ALA A 170 -3.33 -0.54 -13.88
N ALA A 171 -3.49 0.77 -13.90
CA ALA A 171 -3.27 1.58 -15.11
C ALA A 171 -1.83 1.48 -15.60
N THR A 172 -0.85 1.49 -14.68
CA THR A 172 0.57 1.31 -15.03
C THR A 172 0.82 -0.05 -15.68
N VAL A 173 0.30 -1.14 -15.09
CA VAL A 173 0.44 -2.49 -15.66
C VAL A 173 -0.21 -2.58 -17.03
N SER A 174 -1.34 -1.93 -17.24
CA SER A 174 -2.02 -1.90 -18.55
C SER A 174 -1.21 -1.15 -19.59
N ALA A 175 -0.61 -0.02 -19.24
CA ALA A 175 0.17 0.82 -20.13
C ALA A 175 1.56 0.24 -20.49
N LEU A 176 2.11 -0.68 -19.67
CA LEU A 176 3.44 -1.23 -19.86
C LEU A 176 3.48 -2.29 -20.97
N PRO A 177 4.53 -2.32 -21.83
CA PRO A 177 4.84 -3.44 -22.70
C PRO A 177 5.02 -4.75 -21.92
N GLU A 178 4.78 -5.90 -22.55
CA GLU A 178 4.79 -7.20 -21.84
C GLU A 178 6.10 -7.49 -21.10
N GLY A 179 7.25 -7.17 -21.67
CA GLY A 179 8.56 -7.35 -21.03
C GLY A 179 8.71 -6.48 -19.76
N ALA A 180 8.39 -5.20 -19.87
CA ALA A 180 8.46 -4.26 -18.76
C ALA A 180 7.40 -4.57 -17.68
N ARG A 181 6.23 -5.07 -18.08
CA ARG A 181 5.16 -5.51 -17.16
C ARG A 181 5.64 -6.59 -16.20
N ARG A 182 6.38 -7.59 -16.70
CA ARG A 182 6.97 -8.64 -15.84
C ARG A 182 7.90 -8.08 -14.79
N SER A 183 8.78 -7.17 -15.18
CA SER A 183 9.72 -6.48 -14.28
C SER A 183 9.01 -5.67 -13.20
N PHE A 184 7.97 -4.94 -13.58
CA PHE A 184 7.15 -4.16 -12.67
C PHE A 184 6.44 -5.05 -11.63
N VAL A 185 5.82 -6.16 -12.09
CA VAL A 185 5.14 -7.13 -11.20
C VAL A 185 6.11 -7.81 -10.23
N VAL A 186 7.34 -8.13 -10.67
CA VAL A 186 8.37 -8.71 -9.78
C VAL A 186 8.73 -7.71 -8.68
N THR A 187 8.93 -6.44 -9.01
CA THR A 187 9.21 -5.38 -8.03
C THR A 187 8.07 -5.22 -7.03
N GLN A 188 6.82 -5.25 -7.51
CA GLN A 188 5.64 -5.21 -6.64
C GLN A 188 5.55 -6.42 -5.71
N ARG A 189 5.93 -7.60 -6.16
CA ARG A 189 5.97 -8.81 -5.32
C ARG A 189 7.01 -8.70 -4.21
N GLN A 190 8.20 -8.14 -4.48
CA GLN A 190 9.21 -7.91 -3.46
C GLN A 190 8.73 -6.91 -2.40
N ALA A 191 8.08 -5.84 -2.81
CA ALA A 191 7.44 -4.90 -1.90
C ALA A 191 6.33 -5.57 -1.08
N LEU A 192 5.57 -6.47 -1.70
CA LEU A 192 4.53 -7.26 -1.04
C LEU A 192 5.09 -8.21 0.02
N ASP A 193 6.22 -8.87 -0.25
CA ASP A 193 6.89 -9.74 0.72
C ASP A 193 7.45 -8.95 1.92
N ALA A 194 7.94 -7.73 1.69
CA ALA A 194 8.33 -6.82 2.76
C ALA A 194 7.12 -6.41 3.63
N LYS A 195 5.99 -6.07 3.02
CA LYS A 195 4.73 -5.77 3.73
C LYS A 195 4.25 -6.97 4.55
N VAL A 196 4.34 -8.18 4.02
CA VAL A 196 4.00 -9.42 4.76
C VAL A 196 4.90 -9.62 5.97
N SER A 197 6.22 -9.35 5.84
CA SER A 197 7.14 -9.45 6.97
C SER A 197 6.82 -8.46 8.08
N GLU A 198 6.49 -7.22 7.73
CA GLU A 198 6.08 -6.19 8.67
C GLU A 198 4.73 -6.50 9.33
N ALA A 199 3.75 -6.96 8.55
CA ALA A 199 2.46 -7.42 9.07
C ALA A 199 2.62 -8.53 10.11
N ARG A 200 3.51 -9.51 9.85
CA ARG A 200 3.84 -10.56 10.82
C ARG A 200 4.42 -10.01 12.11
N ALA A 201 5.29 -8.99 12.04
CA ALA A 201 5.82 -8.33 13.24
C ALA A 201 4.72 -7.63 14.06
N ILE A 202 3.77 -6.97 13.40
CA ILE A 202 2.57 -6.39 14.02
C ILE A 202 1.76 -7.49 14.71
N VAL A 203 1.47 -8.59 14.00
CA VAL A 203 0.69 -9.71 14.53
C VAL A 203 1.35 -10.31 15.78
N VAL A 204 2.67 -10.54 15.77
CA VAL A 204 3.40 -11.04 16.95
C VAL A 204 3.23 -10.07 18.13
N ARG A 205 3.54 -8.79 17.93
CA ARG A 205 3.44 -7.77 18.97
C ARG A 205 2.04 -7.68 19.55
N ARG A 206 1.02 -7.67 18.69
CA ARG A 206 -0.39 -7.59 19.10
C ARG A 206 -0.87 -8.87 19.78
N SER A 207 -0.41 -10.04 19.36
CA SER A 207 -0.74 -11.31 20.01
C SER A 207 -0.20 -11.38 21.44
N LEU A 208 1.05 -10.96 21.67
CA LEU A 208 1.62 -10.86 23.01
C LEU A 208 0.88 -9.83 23.88
N GLY A 209 0.47 -8.70 23.28
CA GLY A 209 -0.35 -7.69 23.96
C GLY A 209 -1.72 -8.23 24.38
N ALA A 210 -2.35 -9.08 23.56
CA ALA A 210 -3.62 -9.73 23.90
C ALA A 210 -3.48 -10.67 25.11
N GLY A 211 -2.38 -11.43 25.18
CA GLY A 211 -2.05 -12.25 26.35
C GLY A 211 -1.82 -11.43 27.62
N ALA A 212 -1.08 -10.31 27.48
CA ALA A 212 -0.81 -9.42 28.61
C ALA A 212 -2.09 -8.77 29.16
N LEU A 213 -3.05 -8.41 28.29
CA LEU A 213 -4.38 -7.93 28.72
C LEU A 213 -5.13 -8.99 29.55
N ALA A 214 -5.05 -10.24 29.15
CA ALA A 214 -5.69 -11.35 29.87
C ALA A 214 -5.07 -11.58 31.25
N LEU A 215 -3.77 -11.43 31.39
CA LEU A 215 -3.05 -11.58 32.64
C LEU A 215 -3.39 -10.48 33.64
N ARG A 216 -3.59 -9.25 33.15
CA ARG A 216 -3.83 -8.07 34.01
C ARG A 216 -5.20 -8.10 34.67
N ASP A 217 -6.24 -8.50 33.94
CA ASP A 217 -7.63 -8.34 34.38
C ASP A 217 -8.26 -9.66 34.88
N GLY A 218 -7.49 -10.76 34.93
CA GLY A 218 -7.94 -12.09 35.36
C GLY A 218 -9.02 -12.73 34.48
N ARG A 219 -9.70 -11.95 33.68
CA ARG A 219 -10.64 -12.32 32.61
C ARG A 219 -10.60 -11.29 31.51
N VAL A 220 -10.30 -11.69 30.27
CA VAL A 220 -10.42 -10.77 29.14
C VAL A 220 -11.89 -10.55 28.85
N GLU A 221 -12.37 -9.32 29.05
CA GLU A 221 -13.66 -8.94 28.49
C GLU A 221 -13.60 -9.15 26.96
N ALA A 222 -14.54 -9.89 26.40
CA ALA A 222 -14.62 -10.17 24.96
C ALA A 222 -14.60 -8.87 24.12
N THR A 223 -15.14 -7.78 24.67
CA THR A 223 -15.16 -6.43 24.08
C THR A 223 -13.77 -5.79 24.02
N ALA A 224 -12.92 -5.99 25.04
CA ALA A 224 -11.56 -5.44 25.08
C ALA A 224 -10.65 -6.19 24.10
N LEU A 225 -10.73 -7.52 24.08
CA LEU A 225 -10.02 -8.34 23.12
C LEU A 225 -10.43 -8.03 21.68
N GLY A 226 -11.74 -7.95 21.42
CA GLY A 226 -12.26 -7.61 20.09
C GLY A 226 -11.78 -6.24 19.59
N ARG A 227 -11.72 -5.21 20.46
CA ARG A 227 -11.14 -3.90 20.10
C ARG A 227 -9.66 -4.00 19.80
N HIS A 228 -8.91 -4.80 20.56
CA HIS A 228 -7.48 -4.99 20.35
C HIS A 228 -7.21 -5.71 19.03
N GLN A 229 -7.97 -6.75 18.70
CA GLN A 229 -7.92 -7.47 17.45
C GLN A 229 -8.32 -6.58 16.25
N LEU A 230 -9.36 -5.76 16.40
CA LEU A 230 -9.78 -4.82 15.37
C LEU A 230 -8.68 -3.82 15.02
N ARG A 231 -7.98 -3.28 16.02
CA ARG A 231 -6.82 -2.40 15.80
C ARG A 231 -5.69 -3.12 15.06
N MET A 232 -5.41 -4.37 15.40
CA MET A 232 -4.43 -5.18 14.68
C MET A 232 -4.80 -5.34 13.21
N LEU A 233 -6.05 -5.69 12.91
CA LEU A 233 -6.52 -5.84 11.53
C LEU A 233 -6.43 -4.51 10.76
N ALA A 234 -6.79 -3.39 11.39
CA ALA A 234 -6.67 -2.07 10.78
C ALA A 234 -5.21 -1.70 10.48
N GLU A 235 -4.26 -1.97 11.39
CA GLU A 235 -2.83 -1.74 11.14
C GLU A 235 -2.32 -2.59 9.97
N VAL A 236 -2.71 -3.86 9.90
CA VAL A 236 -2.34 -4.74 8.78
C VAL A 236 -3.00 -4.26 7.49
N SER A 237 -4.27 -3.86 7.51
CA SER A 237 -4.97 -3.29 6.34
C SER A 237 -4.23 -2.08 5.76
N ALA A 238 -3.79 -1.17 6.63
CA ALA A 238 -3.08 0.05 6.23
C ALA A 238 -1.78 -0.28 5.46
N LEU A 239 -1.01 -1.31 5.87
CA LEU A 239 0.19 -1.74 5.16
C LEU A 239 -0.08 -2.16 3.72
N PHE A 240 -1.25 -2.77 3.47
CA PHE A 240 -1.63 -3.25 2.14
C PHE A 240 -2.52 -2.27 1.37
N SER A 241 -2.77 -1.08 1.94
CA SER A 241 -3.71 -0.09 1.40
C SER A 241 -5.08 -0.71 1.10
N LEU A 242 -5.58 -1.50 2.05
CA LEU A 242 -6.87 -2.17 1.99
C LEU A 242 -7.88 -1.44 2.87
N GLU A 243 -8.90 -0.87 2.24
CA GLU A 243 -10.02 -0.24 2.94
C GLU A 243 -11.14 -1.27 3.14
N LEU A 244 -11.14 -1.92 4.30
CA LEU A 244 -12.25 -2.82 4.66
C LEU A 244 -13.15 -2.15 5.70
N PRO A 245 -14.47 -2.15 5.46
CA PRO A 245 -15.42 -1.62 6.43
C PRO A 245 -15.26 -2.31 7.80
N PRO A 246 -15.38 -1.58 8.92
CA PRO A 246 -15.28 -2.16 10.26
C PRO A 246 -16.22 -3.33 10.51
N ALA A 247 -17.35 -3.37 9.81
CA ALA A 247 -18.29 -4.49 9.87
C ALA A 247 -17.70 -5.80 9.33
N GLN A 248 -16.94 -5.75 8.23
CA GLN A 248 -16.25 -6.91 7.67
C GLN A 248 -15.13 -7.41 8.58
N LEU A 249 -14.32 -6.49 9.13
CA LEU A 249 -13.28 -6.85 10.09
C LEU A 249 -13.86 -7.53 11.33
N ARG A 250 -15.01 -7.05 11.84
CA ARG A 250 -15.72 -7.71 12.95
C ARG A 250 -16.27 -9.08 12.56
N ALA A 251 -16.75 -9.25 11.33
CA ALA A 251 -17.20 -10.55 10.84
C ALA A 251 -16.04 -11.57 10.84
N MET A 252 -14.85 -11.19 10.39
CA MET A 252 -13.65 -12.04 10.41
C MET A 252 -13.23 -12.41 11.85
N ILE A 253 -13.29 -11.47 12.79
CA ILE A 253 -13.05 -11.75 14.22
C ILE A 253 -14.08 -12.77 14.72
N ALA A 254 -15.35 -12.62 14.36
CA ALA A 254 -16.42 -13.51 14.79
C ALA A 254 -16.27 -14.93 14.21
N VAL A 255 -15.72 -15.08 13.00
CA VAL A 255 -15.41 -16.42 12.41
C VAL A 255 -14.37 -17.13 13.25
N VAL A 256 -13.28 -16.48 13.63
CA VAL A 256 -12.23 -17.08 14.48
C VAL A 256 -12.79 -17.44 15.85
N THR A 257 -13.61 -16.57 16.44
CA THR A 257 -14.20 -16.81 17.78
C THR A 257 -15.18 -17.98 17.76
N ARG A 258 -15.94 -18.18 16.69
CA ARG A 258 -16.88 -19.30 16.53
C ARG A 258 -16.19 -20.63 16.18
N GLY A 259 -15.09 -20.56 15.42
CA GLY A 259 -14.30 -21.73 15.00
C GLY A 259 -13.37 -22.30 16.07
N ALA A 260 -13.59 -21.98 17.34
CA ALA A 260 -12.69 -22.24 18.48
C ALA A 260 -12.38 -23.72 18.79
N THR A 261 -12.95 -24.68 18.08
CA THR A 261 -12.64 -26.11 18.27
C THR A 261 -11.18 -26.45 17.92
N GLY A 262 -10.56 -25.79 16.96
CA GLY A 262 -9.12 -25.98 16.67
C GLY A 262 -8.19 -25.26 17.67
N LEU A 263 -8.66 -24.18 18.30
CA LEU A 263 -7.92 -23.44 19.32
C LEU A 263 -7.76 -24.21 20.62
N GLN A 264 -8.74 -25.04 21.01
CA GLN A 264 -8.66 -25.86 22.21
C GLN A 264 -7.44 -26.80 22.16
N THR A 265 -7.18 -27.42 21.02
CA THR A 265 -6.04 -28.32 20.85
C THR A 265 -4.68 -27.63 20.96
N VAL A 266 -4.57 -26.39 20.45
CA VAL A 266 -3.34 -25.57 20.56
C VAL A 266 -3.15 -25.09 21.99
N VAL A 267 -4.22 -24.67 22.66
CA VAL A 267 -4.19 -24.23 24.06
C VAL A 267 -3.88 -25.42 24.99
N GLU A 268 -4.46 -26.58 24.76
CA GLU A 268 -4.18 -27.80 25.53
C GLU A 268 -2.71 -28.24 25.37
N ARG A 269 -2.14 -28.17 24.17
CA ARG A 269 -0.71 -28.43 23.93
C ARG A 269 0.20 -27.45 24.65
N LEU A 270 -0.10 -26.12 24.59
CA LEU A 270 0.65 -25.12 25.31
C LEU A 270 0.55 -25.32 26.83
N LEU A 271 -0.63 -25.66 27.33
CA LEU A 271 -0.85 -25.94 28.73
C LEU A 271 -0.16 -27.21 29.22
N SER A 272 -0.09 -28.28 28.40
CA SER A 272 0.68 -29.49 28.74
C SER A 272 2.17 -29.14 28.86
N MET A 273 2.73 -28.36 27.94
CA MET A 273 4.13 -27.92 28.02
C MET A 273 4.40 -27.03 29.24
N LEU A 274 3.44 -26.19 29.65
CA LEU A 274 3.59 -25.34 30.83
C LEU A 274 3.41 -26.09 32.15
N ARG A 275 2.59 -27.16 32.18
CA ARG A 275 2.44 -28.03 33.35
C ARG A 275 3.71 -28.84 33.66
N ASP A 276 4.47 -29.17 32.61
CA ASP A 276 5.74 -29.90 32.76
C ASP A 276 6.87 -29.01 33.32
N LEU A 277 6.67 -27.67 33.41
CA LEU A 277 7.66 -26.71 33.91
C LEU A 277 7.61 -26.46 35.41
N ASP A 278 6.69 -27.10 36.17
CA ASP A 278 6.53 -27.08 37.64
C ASP A 278 7.03 -25.79 38.33
N VAL A 279 6.39 -24.66 38.03
CA VAL A 279 6.74 -23.34 38.57
C VAL A 279 5.97 -23.14 39.89
N PRO A 280 6.60 -23.19 41.07
CA PRO A 280 5.92 -23.06 42.35
C PRO A 280 5.29 -21.65 42.48
N GLY A 281 4.00 -21.59 42.85
CA GLY A 281 3.30 -20.35 43.21
C GLY A 281 2.54 -19.67 42.05
N VAL A 282 2.48 -20.25 40.85
CA VAL A 282 1.65 -19.75 39.74
C VAL A 282 0.36 -20.56 39.70
N ASP A 283 -0.77 -19.89 39.95
CA ASP A 283 -2.08 -20.50 39.71
C ASP A 283 -2.27 -20.73 38.20
N VAL A 284 -1.95 -21.95 37.76
CA VAL A 284 -1.99 -22.39 36.36
C VAL A 284 -3.44 -22.51 35.86
N GLY A 285 -4.45 -22.24 36.71
CA GLY A 285 -5.86 -22.50 36.39
C GLY A 285 -6.42 -21.57 35.30
N GLY A 286 -7.09 -20.49 35.70
CA GLY A 286 -7.92 -19.72 34.75
C GLY A 286 -7.22 -18.62 33.98
N THR A 287 -6.29 -17.90 34.59
CA THR A 287 -5.70 -16.66 34.04
C THR A 287 -4.67 -16.98 32.94
N LEU A 288 -3.84 -18.00 33.14
CA LEU A 288 -2.86 -18.42 32.12
C LEU A 288 -3.54 -19.06 30.89
N VAL A 289 -4.60 -19.83 31.09
CA VAL A 289 -5.43 -20.38 30.01
C VAL A 289 -6.04 -19.24 29.19
N GLY A 290 -6.61 -18.23 29.86
CA GLY A 290 -7.15 -17.06 29.22
C GLY A 290 -6.10 -16.29 28.39
N ALA A 291 -4.91 -16.09 28.95
CA ALA A 291 -3.81 -15.40 28.28
C ALA A 291 -3.30 -16.20 27.06
N ALA A 292 -3.11 -17.50 27.18
CA ALA A 292 -2.70 -18.38 26.07
C ALA A 292 -3.76 -18.38 24.97
N THR A 293 -5.04 -18.47 25.33
CA THR A 293 -6.15 -18.44 24.36
C THR A 293 -6.24 -17.11 23.64
N ALA A 294 -6.12 -15.99 24.36
CA ALA A 294 -6.12 -14.64 23.76
C ALA A 294 -4.93 -14.45 22.81
N THR A 295 -3.74 -14.90 23.20
CA THR A 295 -2.55 -14.86 22.35
C THR A 295 -2.73 -15.71 21.09
N ALA A 296 -3.14 -16.97 21.25
CA ALA A 296 -3.29 -17.91 20.14
C ALA A 296 -4.39 -17.48 19.16
N SER A 297 -5.56 -17.05 19.66
CA SER A 297 -6.65 -16.58 18.81
C SER A 297 -6.28 -15.31 18.03
N THR A 298 -5.58 -14.37 18.67
CA THR A 298 -5.12 -13.13 18.03
C THR A 298 -4.05 -13.45 16.98
N ARG A 299 -3.16 -14.40 17.27
CA ARG A 299 -2.13 -14.85 16.33
C ARG A 299 -2.75 -15.50 15.09
N LEU A 300 -3.64 -16.46 15.27
CA LEU A 300 -4.34 -17.16 14.21
C LEU A 300 -5.13 -16.21 13.31
N LEU A 301 -5.87 -15.29 13.91
CA LEU A 301 -6.59 -14.21 13.22
C LEU A 301 -5.64 -13.37 12.36
N GLY A 302 -4.53 -12.90 12.96
CA GLY A 302 -3.59 -12.01 12.28
C GLY A 302 -2.83 -12.69 11.14
N ASP A 303 -2.41 -13.95 11.33
CA ASP A 303 -1.70 -14.72 10.31
C ASP A 303 -2.63 -15.07 9.13
N ALA A 304 -3.89 -15.46 9.38
CA ALA A 304 -4.88 -15.70 8.33
C ALA A 304 -5.22 -14.41 7.58
N TYR A 305 -5.37 -13.30 8.30
CA TYR A 305 -5.66 -11.99 7.72
C TYR A 305 -4.49 -11.45 6.88
N THR A 306 -3.25 -11.62 7.34
CA THR A 306 -2.06 -11.23 6.56
C THR A 306 -1.98 -11.97 5.22
N ARG A 307 -2.36 -13.25 5.21
CA ARG A 307 -2.44 -14.04 3.96
C ARG A 307 -3.56 -13.57 3.06
N LEU A 308 -4.72 -13.27 3.63
CA LEU A 308 -5.82 -12.66 2.87
C LEU A 308 -5.36 -11.36 2.19
N CYS A 309 -4.75 -10.45 2.95
CA CYS A 309 -4.24 -9.18 2.41
C CYS A 309 -3.22 -9.39 1.29
N ARG A 310 -2.30 -10.36 1.46
CA ARG A 310 -1.33 -10.73 0.41
C ARG A 310 -2.03 -11.24 -0.84
N GLU A 311 -3.00 -12.12 -0.71
CA GLU A 311 -3.74 -12.71 -1.85
C GLU A 311 -4.55 -11.63 -2.58
N VAL A 312 -5.27 -10.78 -1.83
CA VAL A 312 -6.01 -9.65 -2.40
C VAL A 312 -5.07 -8.72 -3.17
N ALA A 313 -3.95 -8.33 -2.57
CA ALA A 313 -2.96 -7.50 -3.24
C ALA A 313 -2.38 -8.19 -4.49
N THR A 314 -2.13 -9.50 -4.44
CA THR A 314 -1.63 -10.26 -5.60
C THR A 314 -2.65 -10.31 -6.73
N ARG A 315 -3.95 -10.49 -6.43
CA ARG A 315 -5.02 -10.52 -7.43
C ARG A 315 -5.22 -9.14 -8.07
N ARG A 316 -5.18 -8.09 -7.26
CA ARG A 316 -5.25 -6.71 -7.76
C ARG A 316 -4.12 -6.38 -8.73
N LEU A 317 -2.90 -6.88 -8.49
CA LEU A 317 -1.79 -6.78 -9.45
C LEU A 317 -2.06 -7.49 -10.78
N ARG A 318 -3.06 -8.37 -10.83
CA ARG A 318 -3.52 -9.05 -12.06
C ARG A 318 -4.75 -8.39 -12.68
N GLY A 319 -5.27 -7.31 -12.07
CA GLY A 319 -6.51 -6.67 -12.49
C GLY A 319 -7.78 -7.41 -12.06
N GLU A 320 -7.66 -8.32 -11.07
CA GLU A 320 -8.80 -9.07 -10.54
C GLU A 320 -9.35 -8.32 -9.30
N GLU A 321 -10.59 -7.89 -9.36
CA GLU A 321 -11.31 -7.34 -8.19
C GLU A 321 -12.03 -8.46 -7.45
N LEU A 322 -11.94 -8.44 -6.12
CA LEU A 322 -12.69 -9.34 -5.24
C LEU A 322 -13.90 -8.60 -4.68
N LEU A 323 -15.08 -9.20 -4.85
CA LEU A 323 -16.31 -8.71 -4.24
C LEU A 323 -16.33 -9.00 -2.73
N ASP A 324 -17.02 -8.17 -1.97
CA ASP A 324 -17.11 -8.28 -0.51
C ASP A 324 -17.46 -9.69 0.04
N PRO A 325 -18.43 -10.44 -0.52
CA PRO A 325 -18.71 -11.80 -0.07
C PRO A 325 -17.52 -12.75 -0.26
N GLN A 326 -16.79 -12.60 -1.37
CA GLN A 326 -15.63 -13.44 -1.68
C GLN A 326 -14.46 -13.23 -0.72
N LEU A 327 -14.34 -12.05 -0.11
CA LEU A 327 -13.31 -11.77 0.88
C LEU A 327 -13.50 -12.58 2.16
N LEU A 328 -14.74 -12.73 2.62
CA LEU A 328 -15.03 -13.53 3.81
C LEU A 328 -14.83 -15.02 3.55
N GLU A 329 -15.29 -15.53 2.42
CA GLU A 329 -15.07 -16.92 1.99
C GLU A 329 -13.57 -17.24 1.86
N LEU A 330 -12.80 -16.33 1.26
CA LEU A 330 -11.36 -16.47 1.12
C LEU A 330 -10.66 -16.44 2.48
N PHE A 331 -11.12 -15.58 3.40
CA PHE A 331 -10.61 -15.54 4.77
C PHE A 331 -10.87 -16.86 5.50
N GLU A 332 -12.08 -17.41 5.42
CA GLU A 332 -12.41 -18.71 6.01
C GLU A 332 -11.57 -19.84 5.42
N PHE A 333 -11.34 -19.82 4.11
CA PHE A 333 -10.43 -20.78 3.45
C PHE A 333 -9.00 -20.67 3.98
N MET A 334 -8.47 -19.44 4.14
CA MET A 334 -7.14 -19.20 4.69
C MET A 334 -7.03 -19.68 6.15
N LEU A 335 -8.08 -19.50 6.93
CA LEU A 335 -8.15 -19.91 8.32
C LEU A 335 -8.12 -21.44 8.45
N ARG A 336 -8.86 -22.18 7.62
CA ARG A 336 -8.90 -23.67 7.64
C ARG A 336 -7.55 -24.31 7.30
N ARG A 337 -6.70 -23.66 6.55
CA ARG A 337 -5.36 -24.15 6.19
C ARG A 337 -4.35 -24.09 7.35
N GLU A 338 -4.67 -23.42 8.43
CA GLU A 338 -3.85 -23.34 9.65
C GLU A 338 -4.35 -24.22 10.79
N SER A 339 -5.53 -24.79 10.65
CA SER A 339 -5.94 -25.85 11.59
C SER A 339 -5.17 -27.11 11.21
N PRO A 340 -4.26 -27.62 12.09
CA PRO A 340 -3.50 -28.84 11.85
C PRO A 340 -4.41 -30.07 11.75
#